data_777b75959613905b5a7947629baa3347
#
_entry.id   777b75959613905b5a7947629baa3347
#
_cell.length_a   1.000
_cell.length_b   1.000
_cell.length_c   1.000
_cell.angle_alpha   90.00
_cell.angle_beta   90.00
_cell.angle_gamma   90.00
#
_symmetry.space_group_name_H-M   'P 1'
#
loop_
_entity.id
_entity.type
_entity.pdbx_description
1 polymer ?
#
loop_
_entity_poly.entity_id
_entity_poly.type
_entity_poly.pdbx_seq_one_letter_code
_entity_poly.pdbx_strand_id
1 'polypeptide(L)'
;MPNFSHKSQARQYSFERKIARNSAEFAKISEPYSSVVEETRTDKLVDTSSVHHVFLQKTGPCVEYKRHVEIPVDTSADATEETQWSLDIPWFGWIFRPLISRHIKHRHHKNRHPWWAPPQTFTAHETLVLALLAAASMVAAFINTLFTQTVAFAADEFGVSTTGQGVAAAIVRLGIVLAIPLAILGDRIGRQRVVIALAFIAPVLASLGALAPNFAALVGTQTIARPVGLALDVAVLVILIEEMPKHGRAYGLSVLALASGFGAGFAVAALPIADLGPTAWRFVYVLALIWLAVALSLRRRLTETPRFVAHRSEPKGSRRDTSRKTGITAPRTLLMVGAVAFLVNIFVATASIFQNRYLKDVRDYSATMVALFTLSTSTPAALGLIIGGKIADINGRRRVAALCIPLGAVLISLSF
;
A
#
# COMPACT_ATOMS: atom_id res chain seq x y z
N MET A 1 -19.65 12.32 -21.96
CA MET A 1 -19.23 12.78 -20.63
C MET A 1 -20.28 12.37 -19.63
N PRO A 2 -20.10 11.37 -18.76
CA PRO A 2 -21.05 11.07 -17.70
C PRO A 2 -20.72 11.96 -16.51
N ASN A 3 -21.73 12.75 -16.13
CA ASN A 3 -21.75 13.60 -14.95
C ASN A 3 -21.72 12.72 -13.68
N PHE A 4 -20.55 12.49 -13.10
CA PHE A 4 -20.43 11.88 -11.76
C PHE A 4 -20.51 12.97 -10.69
N SER A 5 -21.72 13.39 -10.37
CA SER A 5 -22.03 14.14 -9.16
C SER A 5 -22.05 13.17 -7.96
N HIS A 6 -20.93 12.51 -7.65
CA HIS A 6 -20.72 12.01 -6.29
C HIS A 6 -20.22 13.19 -5.45
N LYS A 7 -21.12 13.80 -4.67
CA LYS A 7 -20.71 14.67 -3.56
C LYS A 7 -19.75 13.87 -2.68
N SER A 8 -18.47 14.09 -2.89
CA SER A 8 -17.40 13.56 -2.05
C SER A 8 -17.67 14.01 -0.61
N GLN A 9 -17.66 13.07 0.32
CA GLN A 9 -17.65 13.37 1.76
C GLN A 9 -16.27 13.92 2.20
N ALA A 10 -15.55 14.55 1.30
CA ALA A 10 -14.27 15.16 1.57
C ALA A 10 -14.48 16.34 2.54
N ARG A 11 -13.85 16.23 3.72
CA ARG A 11 -13.93 17.27 4.74
C ARG A 11 -13.21 18.50 4.22
N GLN A 12 -13.92 19.63 4.16
CA GLN A 12 -13.34 20.90 3.74
C GLN A 12 -12.54 21.51 4.91
N TYR A 13 -11.38 22.02 4.61
CA TYR A 13 -10.48 22.71 5.53
C TYR A 13 -10.25 24.13 5.02
N SER A 14 -10.17 25.09 5.92
CA SER A 14 -9.80 26.45 5.60
C SER A 14 -8.83 26.98 6.65
N PHE A 15 -7.97 27.88 6.25
CA PHE A 15 -7.23 28.72 7.17
C PHE A 15 -7.03 30.11 6.55
N GLU A 16 -6.95 31.09 7.42
CA GLU A 16 -6.62 32.46 7.11
C GLU A 16 -5.33 32.85 7.85
N ARG A 17 -4.45 33.61 7.19
CA ARG A 17 -3.27 34.18 7.82
C ARG A 17 -3.00 35.58 7.30
N LYS A 18 -2.46 36.43 8.19
CA LYS A 18 -1.92 37.73 7.83
C LYS A 18 -0.41 37.62 7.59
N ILE A 19 0.07 38.25 6.54
CA ILE A 19 1.47 38.22 6.14
C ILE A 19 2.00 39.64 6.17
N ALA A 20 2.95 39.86 7.08
CA ALA A 20 3.56 41.16 7.27
C ALA A 20 4.31 41.61 6.00
N ARG A 21 4.11 42.84 5.60
CA ARG A 21 4.63 43.40 4.36
C ARG A 21 6.17 43.47 4.29
N ASN A 22 6.81 43.54 5.42
CA ASN A 22 8.27 43.51 5.54
C ASN A 22 8.87 42.11 5.59
N SER A 23 8.01 41.06 5.52
CA SER A 23 8.48 39.66 5.55
C SER A 23 9.02 39.22 4.19
N ALA A 24 9.98 38.31 4.20
CA ALA A 24 10.48 37.67 2.98
C ALA A 24 9.41 36.84 2.27
N GLU A 25 8.31 36.52 2.96
CA GLU A 25 7.14 35.81 2.41
C GLU A 25 6.29 36.69 1.53
N PHE A 26 6.18 37.99 1.88
CA PHE A 26 5.37 38.93 1.14
C PHE A 26 5.79 39.05 -0.34
N ALA A 27 7.09 39.06 -0.61
CA ALA A 27 7.62 39.16 -1.98
C ALA A 27 7.17 38.02 -2.91
N LYS A 28 6.83 36.85 -2.33
CA LYS A 28 6.44 35.65 -3.06
C LYS A 28 4.97 35.28 -2.93
N ILE A 29 4.18 36.04 -2.17
CA ILE A 29 2.76 35.71 -1.91
C ILE A 29 1.93 35.70 -3.20
N SER A 30 2.30 36.55 -4.16
CA SER A 30 1.64 36.66 -5.46
C SER A 30 2.13 35.64 -6.51
N GLU A 31 3.06 34.77 -6.17
CA GLU A 31 3.55 33.71 -7.06
C GLU A 31 2.77 32.41 -6.85
N PRO A 32 2.52 31.62 -7.93
CA PRO A 32 1.94 30.29 -7.78
C PRO A 32 2.93 29.35 -7.08
N TYR A 33 2.40 28.50 -6.22
CA TYR A 33 3.20 27.51 -5.49
C TYR A 33 3.39 26.23 -6.33
N SER A 34 4.56 25.62 -6.22
CA SER A 34 4.88 24.34 -6.85
C SER A 34 5.58 23.43 -5.83
N SER A 35 4.82 22.58 -5.16
CA SER A 35 5.32 21.58 -4.22
C SER A 35 4.35 20.38 -4.21
N VAL A 36 3.72 20.05 -3.07
CA VAL A 36 2.70 19.00 -2.96
C VAL A 36 1.43 19.36 -3.76
N VAL A 37 1.15 20.65 -3.85
CA VAL A 37 0.12 21.21 -4.73
C VAL A 37 0.80 22.13 -5.74
N GLU A 38 0.58 21.90 -7.01
CA GLU A 38 1.01 22.78 -8.09
C GLU A 38 -0.12 23.75 -8.41
N GLU A 39 0.11 25.05 -8.24
CA GLU A 39 -0.89 26.11 -8.43
C GLU A 39 -0.82 26.72 -9.80
N THR A 40 -1.97 27.22 -10.25
CA THR A 40 -2.09 28.11 -11.40
C THR A 40 -2.86 29.35 -10.97
N ARG A 41 -2.39 30.54 -11.40
CA ARG A 41 -3.14 31.78 -11.18
C ARG A 41 -4.29 31.84 -12.18
N THR A 42 -5.51 32.06 -11.68
CA THR A 42 -6.71 32.09 -12.52
C THR A 42 -7.14 33.53 -12.75
N ASP A 43 -7.14 34.39 -11.71
CA ASP A 43 -7.60 35.76 -11.80
C ASP A 43 -6.66 36.71 -11.06
N LYS A 44 -6.60 37.94 -11.59
CA LYS A 44 -6.00 39.09 -10.92
C LYS A 44 -7.02 40.24 -11.02
N LEU A 45 -7.75 40.46 -9.92
CA LEU A 45 -8.68 41.58 -9.81
C LEU A 45 -7.95 42.73 -9.09
N VAL A 46 -8.05 43.92 -9.64
CA VAL A 46 -7.51 45.13 -9.01
C VAL A 46 -8.70 46.02 -8.69
N ASP A 47 -8.93 46.20 -7.41
CA ASP A 47 -9.91 47.16 -6.90
C ASP A 47 -9.19 48.44 -6.44
N THR A 48 -9.90 49.50 -6.18
CA THR A 48 -9.37 50.79 -5.68
C THR A 48 -8.62 50.65 -4.35
N SER A 49 -8.94 49.63 -3.55
CA SER A 49 -8.38 49.44 -2.21
C SER A 49 -7.43 48.24 -2.08
N SER A 50 -7.50 47.25 -2.97
CA SER A 50 -6.72 45.99 -2.87
C SER A 50 -6.50 45.30 -4.20
N VAL A 51 -5.44 44.50 -4.27
CA VAL A 51 -5.16 43.58 -5.38
C VAL A 51 -5.45 42.15 -4.92
N HIS A 52 -6.35 41.51 -5.62
CA HIS A 52 -6.75 40.12 -5.32
C HIS A 52 -6.12 39.16 -6.31
N HIS A 53 -5.52 38.10 -5.81
CA HIS A 53 -5.00 36.98 -6.60
C HIS A 53 -5.72 35.70 -6.22
N VAL A 54 -6.24 34.99 -7.21
CA VAL A 54 -6.88 33.69 -7.02
C VAL A 54 -6.03 32.60 -7.66
N PHE A 55 -5.71 31.58 -6.88
CA PHE A 55 -4.95 30.41 -7.32
C PHE A 55 -5.80 29.17 -7.16
N LEU A 56 -5.80 28.33 -8.19
CA LEU A 56 -6.41 27.02 -8.19
C LEU A 56 -5.34 25.93 -8.34
N GLN A 57 -5.64 24.72 -7.90
CA GLN A 57 -4.80 23.58 -8.13
C GLN A 57 -4.77 23.22 -9.62
N LYS A 58 -3.57 23.18 -10.19
CA LYS A 58 -3.31 22.61 -11.52
C LYS A 58 -3.11 21.10 -11.41
N THR A 59 -2.25 20.68 -10.49
CA THR A 59 -1.98 19.28 -10.16
C THR A 59 -1.78 19.15 -8.65
N GLY A 60 -2.37 18.12 -8.03
CA GLY A 60 -2.23 17.92 -6.59
C GLY A 60 -3.23 16.91 -6.04
N PRO A 61 -3.06 16.50 -4.77
CA PRO A 61 -3.86 15.48 -4.11
C PRO A 61 -5.22 15.98 -3.62
N CYS A 62 -5.48 17.29 -3.72
CA CYS A 62 -6.73 17.88 -3.24
C CYS A 62 -7.87 17.64 -4.26
N VAL A 63 -9.05 17.33 -3.77
CA VAL A 63 -10.27 17.26 -4.58
C VAL A 63 -10.71 18.66 -4.97
N GLU A 64 -10.65 19.56 -3.99
CA GLU A 64 -10.89 20.99 -4.17
C GLU A 64 -9.75 21.76 -3.52
N TYR A 65 -9.28 22.80 -4.19
CA TYR A 65 -8.23 23.67 -3.68
C TYR A 65 -8.40 25.07 -4.25
N LYS A 66 -8.45 26.06 -3.37
CA LYS A 66 -8.53 27.47 -3.72
C LYS A 66 -7.71 28.28 -2.71
N ARG A 67 -6.83 29.12 -3.23
CA ARG A 67 -6.09 30.11 -2.44
C ARG A 67 -6.44 31.49 -2.95
N HIS A 68 -6.90 32.34 -2.04
CA HIS A 68 -7.20 33.74 -2.26
C HIS A 68 -6.19 34.58 -1.50
N VAL A 69 -5.56 35.53 -2.19
CA VAL A 69 -4.59 36.46 -1.62
C VAL A 69 -5.08 37.87 -1.88
N GLU A 70 -5.27 38.62 -0.82
CA GLU A 70 -5.61 40.03 -0.85
C GLU A 70 -4.42 40.87 -0.39
N ILE A 71 -3.97 41.77 -1.25
CA ILE A 71 -2.88 42.70 -0.98
C ILE A 71 -3.43 44.11 -0.98
N PRO A 72 -3.57 44.74 0.20
CA PRO A 72 -4.04 46.12 0.28
C PRO A 72 -3.13 47.08 -0.48
N VAL A 73 -3.71 48.08 -1.13
CA VAL A 73 -2.95 49.16 -1.79
C VAL A 73 -2.26 50.04 -0.77
N ASP A 74 -2.87 50.20 0.42
CA ASP A 74 -2.22 50.87 1.54
C ASP A 74 -0.94 50.15 1.97
N THR A 75 0.18 50.88 1.92
CA THR A 75 1.50 50.37 2.24
C THR A 75 1.72 50.00 3.69
N SER A 76 0.84 50.42 4.58
CA SER A 76 0.89 50.14 6.03
C SER A 76 0.18 48.83 6.41
N ALA A 77 -0.71 48.29 5.54
CA ALA A 77 -1.53 47.15 5.84
C ALA A 77 -0.88 45.82 5.39
N ASP A 78 -1.06 44.78 6.22
CA ASP A 78 -0.61 43.40 5.93
C ASP A 78 -1.48 42.77 4.86
N ALA A 79 -0.89 41.83 4.11
CA ALA A 79 -1.64 41.01 3.16
C ALA A 79 -2.39 39.88 3.87
N THR A 80 -3.59 39.54 3.37
CA THR A 80 -4.41 38.44 3.87
C THR A 80 -4.38 37.28 2.88
N GLU A 81 -4.10 36.08 3.36
CA GLU A 81 -4.15 34.84 2.58
C GLU A 81 -5.20 33.91 3.18
N GLU A 82 -6.18 33.55 2.38
CA GLU A 82 -7.17 32.52 2.69
C GLU A 82 -6.94 31.31 1.80
N THR A 83 -6.80 30.12 2.40
CA THR A 83 -6.67 28.87 1.64
C THR A 83 -7.73 27.87 2.07
N GLN A 84 -8.47 27.36 1.11
CA GLN A 84 -9.49 26.33 1.28
C GLN A 84 -9.05 25.08 0.51
N TRP A 85 -9.14 23.89 1.12
CA TRP A 85 -8.82 22.63 0.46
C TRP A 85 -9.63 21.47 1.03
N SER A 86 -9.79 20.42 0.22
CA SER A 86 -10.39 19.15 0.64
C SER A 86 -9.57 17.97 0.14
N LEU A 87 -9.49 16.91 0.95
CA LEU A 87 -8.72 15.71 0.66
C LEU A 87 -9.62 14.48 0.78
N ASP A 88 -9.56 13.61 -0.23
CA ASP A 88 -10.22 12.30 -0.21
C ASP A 88 -9.18 11.17 -0.23
N ILE A 89 -8.64 10.88 0.96
CA ILE A 89 -7.67 9.80 1.18
C ILE A 89 -8.32 8.77 2.11
N PRO A 90 -8.96 7.72 1.57
CA PRO A 90 -9.57 6.68 2.39
C PRO A 90 -8.52 5.92 3.19
N TRP A 91 -8.91 5.38 4.37
CA TRP A 91 -8.10 4.55 5.27
C TRP A 91 -6.88 5.26 5.89
N PHE A 92 -6.09 5.99 5.11
CA PHE A 92 -4.85 6.64 5.53
C PHE A 92 -4.98 8.15 5.75
N GLY A 93 -6.18 8.70 5.63
CA GLY A 93 -6.43 10.14 5.80
C GLY A 93 -5.99 10.69 7.16
N TRP A 94 -6.01 9.88 8.21
CA TRP A 94 -5.56 10.26 9.56
C TRP A 94 -4.05 10.52 9.64
N ILE A 95 -3.25 9.87 8.77
CA ILE A 95 -1.79 10.11 8.66
C ILE A 95 -1.50 11.29 7.73
N PHE A 96 -2.08 11.26 6.51
CA PHE A 96 -1.68 12.20 5.45
C PHE A 96 -2.34 13.56 5.56
N ARG A 97 -3.57 13.67 6.10
CA ARG A 97 -4.25 14.94 6.28
C ARG A 97 -3.45 15.93 7.15
N PRO A 98 -2.96 15.56 8.35
CA PRO A 98 -2.17 16.48 9.15
C PRO A 98 -0.85 16.87 8.48
N LEU A 99 -0.19 15.95 7.76
CA LEU A 99 1.06 16.22 7.04
C LEU A 99 0.84 17.23 5.91
N ILE A 100 -0.19 17.02 5.08
CA ILE A 100 -0.53 17.91 3.97
C ILE A 100 -1.02 19.26 4.51
N SER A 101 -1.90 19.27 5.52
CA SER A 101 -2.38 20.49 6.15
C SER A 101 -1.25 21.32 6.75
N ARG A 102 -0.31 20.67 7.46
CA ARG A 102 0.87 21.35 7.99
C ARG A 102 1.73 21.93 6.88
N HIS A 103 1.90 21.19 5.78
CA HIS A 103 2.69 21.64 4.64
C HIS A 103 2.02 22.83 3.93
N ILE A 104 0.69 22.81 3.76
CA ILE A 104 -0.07 23.93 3.19
C ILE A 104 -0.01 25.17 4.09
N LYS A 105 -0.13 25.01 5.41
CA LYS A 105 -0.07 26.12 6.39
C LYS A 105 1.32 26.75 6.53
N HIS A 106 2.37 25.93 6.51
CA HIS A 106 3.75 26.39 6.72
C HIS A 106 4.50 26.34 5.39
N ARG A 107 4.05 27.14 4.42
CA ARG A 107 4.71 27.29 3.12
C ARG A 107 6.04 27.99 3.28
N HIS A 108 7.04 27.26 3.74
CA HIS A 108 8.38 27.79 3.80
C HIS A 108 8.98 27.92 2.39
N HIS A 109 9.70 29.00 2.17
CA HIS A 109 10.33 29.52 0.95
C HIS A 109 11.18 28.58 0.09
N LYS A 110 11.18 27.27 0.35
CA LYS A 110 11.88 26.32 -0.47
C LYS A 110 10.85 25.44 -1.20
N ASN A 111 10.75 25.61 -2.50
CA ASN A 111 10.07 24.72 -3.46
C ASN A 111 10.61 23.26 -3.42
N ARG A 112 10.88 22.73 -2.23
CA ARG A 112 11.37 21.37 -2.02
C ARG A 112 10.20 20.49 -1.66
N HIS A 113 10.04 19.43 -2.43
CA HIS A 113 9.12 18.36 -2.07
C HIS A 113 9.52 17.79 -0.70
N PRO A 114 8.57 17.64 0.24
CA PRO A 114 8.83 16.97 1.50
C PRO A 114 9.29 15.54 1.25
N TRP A 115 10.10 15.00 2.16
CA TRP A 115 10.66 13.65 2.03
C TRP A 115 9.60 12.53 1.95
N TRP A 116 8.40 12.78 2.50
CA TRP A 116 7.25 11.87 2.50
C TRP A 116 6.36 12.02 1.26
N ALA A 117 6.50 13.09 0.48
CA ALA A 117 5.72 13.30 -0.72
C ALA A 117 6.32 12.55 -1.93
N PRO A 118 5.50 12.18 -2.91
CA PRO A 118 5.99 11.58 -4.15
C PRO A 118 6.90 12.54 -4.91
N PRO A 119 7.88 12.03 -5.66
CA PRO A 119 8.80 12.87 -6.44
C PRO A 119 8.09 13.65 -7.57
N GLN A 120 6.97 13.14 -8.03
CA GLN A 120 6.04 13.80 -8.96
C GLN A 120 4.71 14.03 -8.26
N THR A 121 4.13 15.22 -8.40
CA THR A 121 2.84 15.57 -7.82
C THR A 121 1.74 14.68 -8.37
N PHE A 122 1.03 13.96 -7.49
CA PHE A 122 -0.09 13.12 -7.86
C PHE A 122 -1.37 13.93 -7.93
N THR A 123 -2.24 13.57 -8.85
CA THR A 123 -3.61 14.06 -8.92
C THR A 123 -4.46 13.51 -7.78
N ALA A 124 -5.63 14.10 -7.53
CA ALA A 124 -6.58 13.60 -6.54
C ALA A 124 -7.03 12.15 -6.85
N HIS A 125 -7.20 11.81 -8.14
CA HIS A 125 -7.55 10.46 -8.58
C HIS A 125 -6.41 9.46 -8.31
N GLU A 126 -5.17 9.77 -8.68
CA GLU A 126 -4.01 8.91 -8.42
C GLU A 126 -3.80 8.70 -6.91
N THR A 127 -4.00 9.74 -6.11
CA THR A 127 -3.91 9.66 -4.64
C THR A 127 -5.00 8.76 -4.05
N LEU A 128 -6.24 8.88 -4.54
CA LEU A 128 -7.35 8.02 -4.14
C LEU A 128 -7.09 6.55 -4.50
N VAL A 129 -6.68 6.30 -5.75
CA VAL A 129 -6.37 4.94 -6.23
C VAL A 129 -5.23 4.33 -5.40
N LEU A 130 -4.15 5.07 -5.18
CA LEU A 130 -3.02 4.60 -4.37
C LEU A 130 -3.46 4.23 -2.94
N ALA A 131 -4.30 5.03 -2.30
CA ALA A 131 -4.81 4.75 -0.96
C ALA A 131 -5.70 3.49 -0.93
N LEU A 132 -6.54 3.29 -1.94
CA LEU A 132 -7.38 2.09 -2.07
C LEU A 132 -6.53 0.83 -2.31
N LEU A 133 -5.53 0.92 -3.19
CA LEU A 133 -4.61 -0.19 -3.47
C LEU A 133 -3.74 -0.53 -2.26
N ALA A 134 -3.28 0.47 -1.51
CA ALA A 134 -2.56 0.26 -0.25
C ALA A 134 -3.42 -0.50 0.77
N ALA A 135 -4.70 -0.13 0.92
CA ALA A 135 -5.61 -0.87 1.79
C ALA A 135 -5.84 -2.31 1.30
N ALA A 136 -5.97 -2.54 -0.01
CA ALA A 136 -6.08 -3.89 -0.57
C ALA A 136 -4.81 -4.73 -0.34
N SER A 137 -3.63 -4.13 -0.42
CA SER A 137 -2.35 -4.79 -0.12
C SER A 137 -2.25 -5.17 1.37
N MET A 138 -2.81 -4.36 2.30
CA MET A 138 -2.93 -4.75 3.72
C MET A 138 -3.78 -6.01 3.88
N VAL A 139 -4.92 -6.10 3.16
CA VAL A 139 -5.79 -7.29 3.18
C VAL A 139 -5.02 -8.52 2.72
N ALA A 140 -4.36 -8.44 1.57
CA ALA A 140 -3.60 -9.53 0.99
C ALA A 140 -2.48 -10.00 1.96
N ALA A 141 -1.73 -9.07 2.52
CA ALA A 141 -0.64 -9.38 3.43
C ALA A 141 -1.14 -9.99 4.76
N PHE A 142 -2.24 -9.49 5.32
CA PHE A 142 -2.88 -10.09 6.49
C PHE A 142 -3.20 -11.55 6.24
N ILE A 143 -3.91 -11.87 5.15
CA ILE A 143 -4.32 -13.24 4.81
C ILE A 143 -3.13 -14.15 4.56
N ASN A 144 -2.11 -13.66 3.83
CA ASN A 144 -0.91 -14.43 3.52
C ASN A 144 -0.07 -14.74 4.76
N THR A 145 -0.15 -13.90 5.81
CA THR A 145 0.59 -14.04 7.08
C THR A 145 -0.14 -14.93 8.07
N LEU A 146 -1.47 -14.97 8.04
CA LEU A 146 -2.33 -15.55 9.05
C LEU A 146 -1.94 -17.00 9.40
N PHE A 147 -1.90 -17.89 8.40
CA PHE A 147 -1.55 -19.29 8.61
C PHE A 147 -0.14 -19.47 9.20
N THR A 148 0.83 -18.73 8.68
CA THR A 148 2.22 -18.82 9.16
C THR A 148 2.36 -18.45 10.63
N GLN A 149 1.56 -17.48 11.09
CA GLN A 149 1.60 -17.02 12.48
C GLN A 149 0.84 -17.94 13.44
N THR A 150 -0.25 -18.59 12.99
CA THR A 150 -1.14 -19.35 13.85
C THR A 150 -0.93 -20.86 13.82
N VAL A 151 -0.19 -21.38 12.82
CA VAL A 151 -0.05 -22.83 12.59
C VAL A 151 0.53 -23.59 13.78
N ALA A 152 1.45 -22.99 14.55
CA ALA A 152 2.03 -23.62 15.74
C ALA A 152 0.98 -23.84 16.83
N PHE A 153 0.11 -22.86 17.07
CA PHE A 153 -0.98 -22.94 18.05
C PHE A 153 -2.06 -23.93 17.64
N ALA A 154 -2.39 -23.97 16.34
CA ALA A 154 -3.33 -24.96 15.80
C ALA A 154 -2.75 -26.39 15.85
N ALA A 155 -1.45 -26.56 15.57
CA ALA A 155 -0.80 -27.86 15.63
C ALA A 155 -0.84 -28.44 17.07
N ASP A 156 -0.71 -27.60 18.08
CA ASP A 156 -0.79 -28.03 19.48
C ASP A 156 -2.22 -28.47 19.86
N GLU A 157 -3.25 -27.69 19.48
CA GLU A 157 -4.65 -28.09 19.73
C GLU A 157 -4.97 -29.46 19.13
N PHE A 158 -4.49 -29.72 17.91
CA PHE A 158 -4.77 -30.96 17.19
C PHE A 158 -3.74 -32.08 17.41
N GLY A 159 -2.74 -31.88 18.29
CA GLY A 159 -1.70 -32.87 18.58
C GLY A 159 -0.80 -33.20 17.37
N VAL A 160 -0.55 -32.24 16.48
CA VAL A 160 0.23 -32.43 15.25
C VAL A 160 1.72 -32.22 15.50
N SER A 161 2.54 -33.19 15.08
CA SER A 161 4.00 -33.12 15.20
C SER A 161 4.61 -31.98 14.37
N THR A 162 5.86 -31.59 14.69
CA THR A 162 6.63 -30.59 13.93
C THR A 162 6.78 -30.97 12.46
N THR A 163 6.97 -32.29 12.18
CA THR A 163 7.01 -32.78 10.79
C THR A 163 5.67 -32.57 10.09
N GLY A 164 4.53 -32.86 10.76
CA GLY A 164 3.20 -32.60 10.22
C GLY A 164 2.93 -31.13 9.94
N GLN A 165 3.40 -30.22 10.80
CA GLN A 165 3.36 -28.78 10.57
C GLN A 165 4.15 -28.37 9.34
N GLY A 166 5.35 -28.92 9.14
CA GLY A 166 6.18 -28.69 7.96
C GLY A 166 5.52 -29.16 6.66
N VAL A 167 4.91 -30.35 6.66
CA VAL A 167 4.13 -30.88 5.53
C VAL A 167 2.94 -29.98 5.21
N ALA A 168 2.18 -29.59 6.21
CA ALA A 168 1.06 -28.66 6.06
C ALA A 168 1.48 -27.33 5.41
N ALA A 169 2.60 -26.78 5.87
CA ALA A 169 3.16 -25.56 5.31
C ALA A 169 3.59 -25.73 3.85
N ALA A 170 4.14 -26.88 3.49
CA ALA A 170 4.49 -27.22 2.10
C ALA A 170 3.23 -27.30 1.22
N ILE A 171 2.17 -27.97 1.69
CA ILE A 171 0.89 -28.11 0.98
C ILE A 171 0.27 -26.73 0.72
N VAL A 172 0.17 -25.90 1.76
CA VAL A 172 -0.39 -24.53 1.64
C VAL A 172 0.42 -23.68 0.66
N ARG A 173 1.74 -23.87 0.59
CA ARG A 173 2.61 -23.17 -0.36
C ARG A 173 2.47 -23.70 -1.80
N LEU A 174 2.31 -24.99 -1.98
CA LEU A 174 2.03 -25.55 -3.31
C LEU A 174 0.72 -24.98 -3.88
N GLY A 175 -0.24 -24.66 -3.03
CA GLY A 175 -1.47 -23.96 -3.43
C GLY A 175 -1.25 -22.66 -4.20
N ILE A 176 -0.04 -22.03 -4.13
CA ILE A 176 0.28 -20.79 -4.87
C ILE A 176 0.04 -20.93 -6.38
N VAL A 177 0.16 -22.12 -6.92
CA VAL A 177 -0.10 -22.41 -8.34
C VAL A 177 -1.50 -21.95 -8.75
N LEU A 178 -2.48 -22.01 -7.82
CA LEU A 178 -3.85 -21.54 -8.05
C LEU A 178 -3.94 -20.02 -8.20
N ALA A 179 -2.94 -19.26 -7.79
CA ALA A 179 -2.91 -17.80 -7.97
C ALA A 179 -2.70 -17.42 -9.45
N ILE A 180 -2.03 -18.26 -10.25
CA ILE A 180 -1.74 -18.00 -11.66
C ILE A 180 -3.01 -17.81 -12.49
N PRO A 181 -3.95 -18.77 -12.52
CA PRO A 181 -5.19 -18.60 -13.29
C PRO A 181 -6.02 -17.42 -12.79
N LEU A 182 -6.01 -17.12 -11.48
CA LEU A 182 -6.71 -15.97 -10.92
C LEU A 182 -6.10 -14.63 -11.40
N ALA A 183 -4.79 -14.56 -11.51
CA ALA A 183 -4.11 -13.37 -12.05
C ALA A 183 -4.44 -13.18 -13.55
N ILE A 184 -4.44 -14.26 -14.35
CA ILE A 184 -4.81 -14.24 -15.78
C ILE A 184 -6.28 -13.81 -15.98
N LEU A 185 -7.16 -14.16 -15.04
CA LEU A 185 -8.56 -13.79 -15.08
C LEU A 185 -8.75 -12.27 -15.11
N GLY A 186 -7.87 -11.51 -14.41
CA GLY A 186 -7.87 -10.05 -14.40
C GLY A 186 -7.70 -9.44 -15.79
N ASP A 187 -6.90 -10.04 -16.64
CA ASP A 187 -6.69 -9.58 -18.01
C ASP A 187 -7.91 -9.80 -18.93
N ARG A 188 -8.78 -10.77 -18.58
CA ARG A 188 -9.96 -11.15 -19.38
C ARG A 188 -11.24 -10.42 -18.95
N ILE A 189 -11.50 -10.32 -17.65
CA ILE A 189 -12.79 -9.83 -17.11
C ILE A 189 -12.73 -8.35 -16.77
N GLY A 190 -11.53 -7.80 -16.51
CA GLY A 190 -11.31 -6.46 -16.02
C GLY A 190 -10.62 -6.47 -14.65
N ARG A 191 -9.64 -5.62 -14.50
CA ARG A 191 -8.75 -5.62 -13.32
C ARG A 191 -9.46 -5.14 -12.07
N GLN A 192 -10.28 -4.09 -12.20
CA GLN A 192 -11.13 -3.59 -11.11
C GLN A 192 -12.03 -4.70 -10.56
N ARG A 193 -12.74 -5.40 -11.44
CA ARG A 193 -13.70 -6.44 -11.05
C ARG A 193 -13.02 -7.58 -10.30
N VAL A 194 -11.86 -8.01 -10.77
CA VAL A 194 -11.09 -9.10 -10.15
C VAL A 194 -10.54 -8.66 -8.79
N VAL A 195 -9.95 -7.47 -8.66
CA VAL A 195 -9.49 -6.96 -7.36
C VAL A 195 -10.63 -6.89 -6.35
N ILE A 196 -11.80 -6.37 -6.75
CA ILE A 196 -12.97 -6.30 -5.86
C ILE A 196 -13.42 -7.70 -5.45
N ALA A 197 -13.56 -8.63 -6.41
CA ALA A 197 -13.97 -10.00 -6.13
C ALA A 197 -12.99 -10.71 -5.18
N LEU A 198 -11.69 -10.64 -5.46
CA LEU A 198 -10.65 -11.24 -4.62
C LEU A 198 -10.62 -10.61 -3.22
N ALA A 199 -10.83 -9.28 -3.10
CA ALA A 199 -10.89 -8.60 -1.82
C ALA A 199 -12.09 -9.01 -0.95
N PHE A 200 -13.20 -9.48 -1.56
CA PHE A 200 -14.31 -10.09 -0.84
C PHE A 200 -14.06 -11.56 -0.51
N ILE A 201 -13.59 -12.32 -1.51
CA ILE A 201 -13.47 -13.79 -1.39
C ILE A 201 -12.33 -14.16 -0.43
N ALA A 202 -11.18 -13.48 -0.49
CA ALA A 202 -10.02 -13.87 0.30
C ALA A 202 -10.24 -13.80 1.83
N PRO A 203 -10.82 -12.72 2.42
CA PRO A 203 -11.12 -12.68 3.84
C PRO A 203 -12.16 -13.73 4.28
N VAL A 204 -13.17 -13.99 3.45
CA VAL A 204 -14.19 -14.99 3.74
C VAL A 204 -13.57 -16.39 3.75
N LEU A 205 -12.79 -16.75 2.74
CA LEU A 205 -12.12 -18.06 2.68
C LEU A 205 -11.12 -18.23 3.83
N ALA A 206 -10.36 -17.17 4.15
CA ALA A 206 -9.44 -17.22 5.28
C ALA A 206 -10.18 -17.47 6.60
N SER A 207 -11.31 -16.79 6.83
CA SER A 207 -12.09 -16.92 8.07
C SER A 207 -12.68 -18.32 8.26
N LEU A 208 -12.86 -19.12 7.20
CA LEU A 208 -13.29 -20.53 7.31
C LEU A 208 -12.29 -21.38 8.12
N GLY A 209 -11.02 -20.94 8.20
CA GLY A 209 -10.04 -21.58 9.08
C GLY A 209 -10.47 -21.62 10.56
N ALA A 210 -11.28 -20.66 11.02
CA ALA A 210 -11.83 -20.65 12.36
C ALA A 210 -12.78 -21.84 12.65
N LEU A 211 -13.46 -22.34 11.62
CA LEU A 211 -14.44 -23.41 11.71
C LEU A 211 -13.83 -24.81 11.47
N ALA A 212 -12.50 -24.90 11.27
CA ALA A 212 -11.83 -26.15 10.95
C ALA A 212 -12.01 -27.19 12.08
N PRO A 213 -12.63 -28.35 11.84
CA PRO A 213 -12.84 -29.39 12.84
C PRO A 213 -11.57 -30.19 13.15
N ASN A 214 -10.58 -30.16 12.27
CA ASN A 214 -9.31 -30.84 12.39
C ASN A 214 -8.22 -30.08 11.61
N PHE A 215 -6.96 -30.49 11.83
CA PHE A 215 -5.81 -29.82 11.20
C PHE A 215 -5.82 -29.92 9.67
N ALA A 216 -6.27 -31.04 9.10
CA ALA A 216 -6.34 -31.22 7.65
C ALA A 216 -7.36 -30.27 7.01
N ALA A 217 -8.50 -30.03 7.65
CA ALA A 217 -9.49 -29.06 7.20
C ALA A 217 -8.94 -27.61 7.26
N LEU A 218 -8.18 -27.26 8.29
CA LEU A 218 -7.49 -25.98 8.37
C LEU A 218 -6.52 -25.83 7.20
N VAL A 219 -5.66 -26.82 6.96
CA VAL A 219 -4.70 -26.82 5.83
C VAL A 219 -5.44 -26.69 4.50
N GLY A 220 -6.55 -27.43 4.30
CA GLY A 220 -7.36 -27.37 3.09
C GLY A 220 -7.93 -25.97 2.83
N THR A 221 -8.54 -25.35 3.84
CA THR A 221 -9.09 -23.98 3.71
C THR A 221 -7.99 -22.95 3.40
N GLN A 222 -6.84 -23.07 4.03
CA GLN A 222 -5.73 -22.13 3.81
C GLN A 222 -5.01 -22.37 2.47
N THR A 223 -4.99 -23.61 1.98
CA THR A 223 -4.48 -23.93 0.64
C THR A 223 -5.28 -23.24 -0.47
N ILE A 224 -6.55 -22.91 -0.22
CA ILE A 224 -7.42 -22.16 -1.15
C ILE A 224 -7.37 -20.65 -0.85
N ALA A 225 -7.42 -20.24 0.41
CA ALA A 225 -7.49 -18.84 0.81
C ALA A 225 -6.21 -18.06 0.46
N ARG A 226 -5.05 -18.65 0.70
CA ARG A 226 -3.76 -18.00 0.48
C ARG A 226 -3.47 -17.65 -0.99
N PRO A 227 -3.69 -18.51 -1.98
CA PRO A 227 -3.57 -18.15 -3.40
C PRO A 227 -4.47 -17.00 -3.82
N VAL A 228 -5.68 -16.91 -3.25
CA VAL A 228 -6.60 -15.79 -3.51
C VAL A 228 -6.02 -14.48 -2.98
N GLY A 229 -5.43 -14.48 -1.78
CA GLY A 229 -4.70 -13.35 -1.24
C GLY A 229 -3.49 -12.94 -2.08
N LEU A 230 -2.73 -13.91 -2.59
CA LEU A 230 -1.58 -13.66 -3.49
C LEU A 230 -2.03 -13.09 -4.83
N ALA A 231 -3.12 -13.62 -5.40
CA ALA A 231 -3.69 -13.11 -6.64
C ALA A 231 -4.20 -11.67 -6.47
N LEU A 232 -4.77 -11.34 -5.30
CA LEU A 232 -5.15 -9.96 -4.96
C LEU A 232 -3.91 -9.05 -4.96
N ASP A 233 -2.81 -9.45 -4.32
CA ASP A 233 -1.59 -8.66 -4.25
C ASP A 233 -0.99 -8.41 -5.65
N VAL A 234 -0.93 -9.44 -6.50
CA VAL A 234 -0.49 -9.31 -7.90
C VAL A 234 -1.39 -8.35 -8.68
N ALA A 235 -2.71 -8.48 -8.54
CA ALA A 235 -3.66 -7.62 -9.26
C ALA A 235 -3.55 -6.15 -8.81
N VAL A 236 -3.33 -5.91 -7.52
CA VAL A 236 -3.05 -4.58 -6.95
C VAL A 236 -1.78 -3.96 -7.55
N LEU A 237 -0.70 -4.74 -7.65
CA LEU A 237 0.56 -4.29 -8.28
C LEU A 237 0.37 -3.92 -9.75
N VAL A 238 -0.42 -4.70 -10.49
CA VAL A 238 -0.70 -4.43 -11.90
C VAL A 238 -1.46 -3.12 -12.07
N ILE A 239 -2.52 -2.89 -11.29
CA ILE A 239 -3.28 -1.62 -11.33
C ILE A 239 -2.37 -0.45 -10.98
N LEU A 240 -1.53 -0.59 -9.94
CA LEU A 240 -0.59 0.48 -9.56
C LEU A 240 0.31 0.89 -10.73
N ILE A 241 0.92 -0.08 -11.41
CA ILE A 241 1.83 0.19 -12.53
C ILE A 241 1.12 0.88 -13.69
N GLU A 242 -0.18 0.64 -13.85
CA GLU A 242 -0.98 1.22 -14.93
C GLU A 242 -1.48 2.63 -14.63
N GLU A 243 -1.95 2.84 -13.40
CA GLU A 243 -2.52 4.11 -12.95
C GLU A 243 -1.45 5.15 -12.60
N MET A 244 -0.30 4.71 -12.05
CA MET A 244 0.71 5.65 -11.58
C MET A 244 1.59 6.18 -12.71
N PRO A 245 1.91 7.50 -12.70
CA PRO A 245 2.84 8.11 -13.64
C PRO A 245 4.23 7.47 -13.53
N LYS A 246 5.01 7.49 -14.63
CA LYS A 246 6.30 6.78 -14.71
C LYS A 246 7.26 7.09 -13.55
N HIS A 247 7.34 8.36 -13.16
CA HIS A 247 8.23 8.81 -12.07
C HIS A 247 7.63 8.65 -10.66
N GLY A 248 6.36 8.25 -10.56
CA GLY A 248 5.68 7.98 -9.28
C GLY A 248 5.54 6.50 -8.94
N ARG A 249 5.88 5.57 -9.86
CA ARG A 249 5.68 4.13 -9.68
C ARG A 249 6.51 3.55 -8.54
N ALA A 250 7.78 3.95 -8.44
CA ALA A 250 8.65 3.46 -7.37
C ALA A 250 8.13 3.91 -5.99
N TYR A 251 7.69 5.15 -5.87
CA TYR A 251 7.03 5.65 -4.66
C TYR A 251 5.75 4.85 -4.35
N GLY A 252 4.89 4.63 -5.35
CA GLY A 252 3.68 3.83 -5.18
C GLY A 252 3.98 2.41 -4.69
N LEU A 253 4.99 1.74 -5.26
CA LEU A 253 5.44 0.42 -4.81
C LEU A 253 5.93 0.44 -3.35
N SER A 254 6.65 1.47 -2.93
CA SER A 254 7.10 1.63 -1.54
C SER A 254 5.91 1.81 -0.59
N VAL A 255 4.89 2.56 -0.98
CA VAL A 255 3.65 2.72 -0.20
C VAL A 255 2.91 1.39 -0.06
N LEU A 256 2.80 0.59 -1.14
CA LEU A 256 2.21 -0.75 -1.07
C LEU A 256 3.01 -1.68 -0.16
N ALA A 257 4.34 -1.66 -0.25
CA ALA A 257 5.20 -2.49 0.59
C ALA A 257 5.03 -2.14 2.08
N LEU A 258 4.95 -0.85 2.42
CA LEU A 258 4.64 -0.40 3.79
C LEU A 258 3.25 -0.84 4.24
N ALA A 259 2.25 -0.70 3.38
CA ALA A 259 0.89 -1.14 3.68
C ALA A 259 0.83 -2.66 3.89
N SER A 260 1.52 -3.45 3.06
CA SER A 260 1.66 -4.90 3.27
C SER A 260 2.30 -5.21 4.62
N GLY A 261 3.35 -4.48 5.01
CA GLY A 261 3.97 -4.60 6.33
C GLY A 261 2.98 -4.34 7.48
N PHE A 262 2.12 -3.32 7.35
CA PHE A 262 1.05 -3.08 8.31
C PHE A 262 0.02 -4.22 8.34
N GLY A 263 -0.39 -4.74 7.18
CA GLY A 263 -1.31 -5.86 7.10
C GLY A 263 -0.77 -7.12 7.79
N ALA A 264 0.49 -7.48 7.52
CA ALA A 264 1.19 -8.55 8.22
C ALA A 264 1.31 -8.28 9.73
N GLY A 265 1.65 -7.03 10.10
CA GLY A 265 1.73 -6.59 11.49
C GLY A 265 0.40 -6.72 12.23
N PHE A 266 -0.74 -6.47 11.59
CA PHE A 266 -2.06 -6.72 12.18
C PHE A 266 -2.30 -8.20 12.48
N ALA A 267 -1.86 -9.12 11.61
CA ALA A 267 -1.97 -10.55 11.87
C ALA A 267 -1.12 -10.96 13.09
N VAL A 268 0.09 -10.41 13.22
CA VAL A 268 0.96 -10.64 14.38
C VAL A 268 0.40 -10.00 15.64
N ALA A 269 -0.12 -8.76 15.57
CA ALA A 269 -0.72 -8.06 16.71
C ALA A 269 -1.99 -8.73 17.23
N ALA A 270 -2.62 -9.61 16.44
CA ALA A 270 -3.76 -10.40 16.86
C ALA A 270 -3.36 -11.70 17.61
N LEU A 271 -2.09 -12.12 17.59
CA LEU A 271 -1.64 -13.35 18.25
C LEU A 271 -1.91 -13.41 19.77
N PRO A 272 -1.86 -12.33 20.54
CA PRO A 272 -2.20 -12.38 21.98
C PRO A 272 -3.57 -12.99 22.27
N ILE A 273 -4.49 -12.97 21.30
CA ILE A 273 -5.79 -13.65 21.40
C ILE A 273 -5.59 -15.15 21.65
N ALA A 274 -4.55 -15.78 21.11
CA ALA A 274 -4.28 -17.20 21.29
C ALA A 274 -3.87 -17.56 22.72
N ASP A 275 -3.47 -16.60 23.57
CA ASP A 275 -3.18 -16.82 24.99
C ASP A 275 -4.46 -17.01 25.83
N LEU A 276 -5.64 -16.69 25.28
CA LEU A 276 -6.92 -16.82 25.99
C LEU A 276 -7.38 -18.27 26.13
N GLY A 277 -6.77 -19.22 25.40
CA GLY A 277 -7.07 -20.64 25.54
C GLY A 277 -6.62 -21.47 24.31
N PRO A 278 -6.66 -22.82 24.41
CA PRO A 278 -6.14 -23.70 23.37
C PRO A 278 -6.79 -23.51 22.00
N THR A 279 -8.08 -23.11 21.96
CA THR A 279 -8.86 -22.91 20.73
C THR A 279 -8.92 -21.43 20.31
N ALA A 280 -8.36 -20.51 21.09
CA ALA A 280 -8.55 -19.08 20.89
C ALA A 280 -7.84 -18.53 19.64
N TRP A 281 -6.84 -19.23 19.08
CA TRP A 281 -6.23 -18.90 17.80
C TRP A 281 -7.25 -18.82 16.65
N ARG A 282 -8.40 -19.48 16.78
CA ARG A 282 -9.50 -19.44 15.80
C ARG A 282 -10.08 -18.04 15.65
N PHE A 283 -10.14 -17.24 16.70
CA PHE A 283 -10.62 -15.88 16.65
C PHE A 283 -9.73 -14.98 15.79
N VAL A 284 -8.44 -15.28 15.65
CA VAL A 284 -7.53 -14.55 14.76
C VAL A 284 -7.98 -14.68 13.30
N TYR A 285 -8.53 -15.84 12.92
CA TYR A 285 -9.12 -16.05 11.59
C TYR A 285 -10.43 -15.28 11.39
N VAL A 286 -11.26 -15.17 12.43
CA VAL A 286 -12.51 -14.39 12.38
C VAL A 286 -12.21 -12.90 12.11
N LEU A 287 -11.10 -12.37 12.64
CA LEU A 287 -10.68 -11.00 12.37
C LEU A 287 -10.47 -10.70 10.87
N ALA A 288 -10.25 -11.73 10.03
CA ALA A 288 -10.17 -11.55 8.59
C ALA A 288 -11.43 -10.87 8.01
N LEU A 289 -12.61 -11.08 8.62
CA LEU A 289 -13.87 -10.49 8.15
C LEU A 289 -13.90 -8.95 8.28
N ILE A 290 -13.11 -8.36 9.16
CA ILE A 290 -13.01 -6.89 9.29
C ILE A 290 -12.56 -6.27 7.96
N TRP A 291 -11.73 -6.97 7.20
CA TRP A 291 -11.22 -6.50 5.92
C TRP A 291 -12.28 -6.42 4.81
N LEU A 292 -13.48 -6.98 5.01
CA LEU A 292 -14.62 -6.77 4.10
C LEU A 292 -15.00 -5.29 3.98
N ALA A 293 -14.71 -4.47 4.98
CA ALA A 293 -14.89 -3.03 4.91
C ALA A 293 -13.99 -2.40 3.82
N VAL A 294 -12.77 -2.91 3.62
CA VAL A 294 -11.88 -2.50 2.53
C VAL A 294 -12.46 -2.91 1.19
N ALA A 295 -12.94 -4.16 1.07
CA ALA A 295 -13.57 -4.66 -0.15
C ALA A 295 -14.79 -3.81 -0.55
N LEU A 296 -15.61 -3.40 0.43
CA LEU A 296 -16.74 -2.49 0.20
C LEU A 296 -16.28 -1.10 -0.26
N SER A 297 -15.19 -0.59 0.31
CA SER A 297 -14.59 0.69 -0.09
C SER A 297 -14.07 0.62 -1.54
N LEU A 298 -13.39 -0.46 -1.91
CA LEU A 298 -12.95 -0.74 -3.28
C LEU A 298 -14.12 -0.77 -4.25
N ARG A 299 -15.19 -1.52 -3.91
CA ARG A 299 -16.40 -1.63 -4.75
C ARG A 299 -17.04 -0.28 -5.04
N ARG A 300 -17.03 0.64 -4.05
CA ARG A 300 -17.69 1.95 -4.17
C ARG A 300 -16.85 3.00 -4.89
N ARG A 301 -15.52 2.91 -4.84
CA ARG A 301 -14.63 4.00 -5.21
C ARG A 301 -13.58 3.67 -6.27
N LEU A 302 -13.20 2.40 -6.42
CA LEU A 302 -12.23 1.99 -7.44
C LEU A 302 -12.91 2.00 -8.81
N THR A 303 -12.29 2.64 -9.79
CA THR A 303 -12.73 2.67 -11.19
C THR A 303 -11.89 1.74 -12.04
N GLU A 304 -12.40 1.34 -13.22
CA GLU A 304 -11.63 0.49 -14.15
C GLU A 304 -10.47 1.30 -14.77
N THR A 305 -9.35 0.63 -14.99
CA THR A 305 -8.15 1.29 -15.50
C THR A 305 -8.36 1.82 -16.92
N PRO A 306 -7.92 3.06 -17.23
CA PRO A 306 -8.07 3.64 -18.57
C PRO A 306 -7.44 2.78 -19.66
N ARG A 307 -6.35 2.07 -19.35
CA ARG A 307 -5.68 1.17 -20.31
C ARG A 307 -6.53 -0.04 -20.67
N PHE A 308 -7.23 -0.61 -19.70
CA PHE A 308 -8.14 -1.73 -19.96
C PHE A 308 -9.31 -1.29 -20.84
N VAL A 309 -9.87 -0.11 -20.55
CA VAL A 309 -10.97 0.46 -21.33
C VAL A 309 -10.51 0.75 -22.78
N ALA A 310 -9.34 1.38 -22.95
CA ALA A 310 -8.78 1.66 -24.26
C ALA A 310 -8.53 0.38 -25.06
N HIS A 311 -7.92 -0.63 -24.44
CA HIS A 311 -7.63 -1.91 -25.10
C HIS A 311 -8.88 -2.71 -25.52
N ARG A 312 -9.98 -2.53 -24.78
CA ARG A 312 -11.27 -3.13 -25.14
C ARG A 312 -11.97 -2.42 -26.29
N SER A 313 -11.70 -1.13 -26.45
CA SER A 313 -12.28 -0.29 -27.53
C SER A 313 -11.56 -0.45 -28.86
N GLU A 314 -10.37 -1.07 -28.90
CA GLU A 314 -9.63 -1.33 -30.14
C GLU A 314 -10.33 -2.42 -30.98
N PRO A 315 -10.49 -2.19 -32.31
CA PRO A 315 -11.06 -3.18 -33.22
C PRO A 315 -10.27 -4.49 -33.21
N LYS A 316 -10.97 -5.63 -33.20
CA LYS A 316 -10.38 -6.97 -33.08
C LYS A 316 -9.30 -7.30 -34.12
N GLY A 317 -9.20 -6.55 -35.23
CA GLY A 317 -8.19 -6.71 -36.29
C GLY A 317 -6.80 -6.14 -35.96
N SER A 318 -6.71 -5.11 -35.09
CA SER A 318 -5.46 -4.46 -34.69
C SER A 318 -4.71 -5.15 -33.55
N ARG A 319 -5.36 -6.12 -32.89
CA ARG A 319 -4.83 -6.82 -31.70
C ARG A 319 -3.61 -7.72 -31.97
N ARG A 320 -3.34 -8.06 -33.23
CA ARG A 320 -2.27 -9.06 -33.54
C ARG A 320 -0.84 -8.51 -33.52
N ASP A 321 -0.63 -7.21 -33.73
CA ASP A 321 0.73 -6.66 -33.89
C ASP A 321 1.37 -6.13 -32.62
N THR A 322 0.60 -5.69 -31.62
CA THR A 322 1.14 -5.15 -30.37
C THR A 322 1.67 -6.23 -29.43
N SER A 323 1.14 -7.44 -29.48
CA SER A 323 1.62 -8.59 -28.69
C SER A 323 3.01 -9.09 -29.09
N ARG A 324 3.45 -8.76 -30.31
CA ARG A 324 4.76 -9.20 -30.85
C ARG A 324 5.92 -8.24 -30.55
N LYS A 325 5.64 -7.01 -30.09
CA LYS A 325 6.66 -5.98 -29.78
C LYS A 325 6.98 -5.82 -28.29
N THR A 326 6.25 -6.45 -27.39
CA THR A 326 6.73 -6.63 -26.02
C THR A 326 7.83 -7.67 -26.05
N GLY A 327 9.07 -7.21 -26.15
CA GLY A 327 10.25 -8.05 -26.12
C GLY A 327 10.14 -8.97 -24.89
N ILE A 328 9.96 -10.27 -25.17
CA ILE A 328 10.06 -11.30 -24.17
C ILE A 328 11.42 -11.08 -23.51
N THR A 329 11.41 -10.66 -22.25
CA THR A 329 12.61 -10.63 -21.42
C THR A 329 13.34 -11.95 -21.70
N ALA A 330 14.60 -11.91 -22.13
CA ALA A 330 15.31 -13.10 -22.57
C ALA A 330 15.07 -14.22 -21.55
N PRO A 331 14.66 -15.42 -21.94
CA PRO A 331 14.24 -16.51 -21.05
C PRO A 331 15.29 -16.79 -19.97
N ARG A 332 16.55 -16.51 -20.26
CA ARG A 332 17.67 -16.57 -19.32
C ARG A 332 17.50 -15.57 -18.15
N THR A 333 17.08 -14.33 -18.41
CA THR A 333 16.87 -13.32 -17.36
C THR A 333 15.71 -13.71 -16.45
N LEU A 334 14.60 -14.20 -17.04
CA LEU A 334 13.46 -14.68 -16.29
C LEU A 334 13.83 -15.88 -15.40
N LEU A 335 14.60 -16.83 -15.95
CA LEU A 335 15.08 -18.00 -15.21
C LEU A 335 16.05 -17.60 -14.08
N MET A 336 16.95 -16.66 -14.31
CA MET A 336 17.87 -16.17 -13.27
C MET A 336 17.12 -15.45 -12.13
N VAL A 337 16.17 -14.57 -12.45
CA VAL A 337 15.36 -13.88 -11.43
C VAL A 337 14.49 -14.89 -10.66
N GLY A 338 13.89 -15.85 -11.37
CA GLY A 338 13.12 -16.94 -10.76
C GLY A 338 13.98 -17.82 -9.84
N ALA A 339 15.19 -18.18 -10.26
CA ALA A 339 16.11 -18.98 -9.45
C ALA A 339 16.55 -18.25 -8.17
N VAL A 340 16.89 -16.96 -8.26
CA VAL A 340 17.25 -16.14 -7.09
C VAL A 340 16.05 -16.03 -6.14
N ALA A 341 14.86 -15.73 -6.64
CA ALA A 341 13.66 -15.67 -5.84
C ALA A 341 13.33 -17.00 -5.16
N PHE A 342 13.50 -18.12 -5.87
CA PHE A 342 13.29 -19.46 -5.36
C PHE A 342 14.26 -19.80 -4.23
N LEU A 343 15.56 -19.58 -4.42
CA LEU A 343 16.60 -19.87 -3.41
C LEU A 343 16.40 -19.02 -2.14
N VAL A 344 16.14 -17.72 -2.28
CA VAL A 344 15.86 -16.84 -1.14
C VAL A 344 14.58 -17.31 -0.42
N ASN A 345 13.56 -17.71 -1.17
CA ASN A 345 12.29 -18.13 -0.58
C ASN A 345 12.38 -19.46 0.17
N ILE A 346 13.18 -20.43 -0.29
CA ILE A 346 13.41 -21.70 0.45
C ILE A 346 13.88 -21.38 1.88
N PHE A 347 14.84 -20.48 2.02
CA PHE A 347 15.41 -20.13 3.31
C PHE A 347 14.44 -19.32 4.19
N VAL A 348 13.97 -18.19 3.68
CA VAL A 348 13.06 -17.27 4.42
C VAL A 348 11.75 -17.97 4.79
N ALA A 349 11.28 -18.83 3.90
CA ALA A 349 10.05 -19.55 4.08
C ALA A 349 10.11 -20.55 5.22
N THR A 350 11.17 -21.33 5.28
CA THR A 350 11.39 -22.33 6.35
C THR A 350 11.55 -21.61 7.69
N ALA A 351 12.44 -20.61 7.75
CA ALA A 351 12.64 -19.83 8.95
C ALA A 351 11.32 -19.22 9.48
N SER A 352 10.51 -18.61 8.62
CA SER A 352 9.26 -17.95 9.04
C SER A 352 8.19 -18.88 9.63
N ILE A 353 8.17 -20.16 9.22
CA ILE A 353 7.21 -21.15 9.74
C ILE A 353 7.62 -21.69 11.09
N PHE A 354 8.91 -22.01 11.23
CA PHE A 354 9.41 -22.61 12.45
C PHE A 354 9.79 -21.57 13.53
N GLN A 355 9.90 -20.29 13.17
CA GLN A 355 10.21 -19.23 14.12
C GLN A 355 9.25 -19.21 15.32
N ASN A 356 7.94 -19.21 15.07
CA ASN A 356 6.95 -19.18 16.15
C ASN A 356 7.00 -20.46 16.99
N ARG A 357 7.24 -21.59 16.34
CA ARG A 357 7.42 -22.88 17.03
C ARG A 357 8.63 -22.87 17.94
N TYR A 358 9.78 -22.40 17.42
CA TYR A 358 11.01 -22.27 18.19
C TYR A 358 10.84 -21.34 19.40
N LEU A 359 10.24 -20.16 19.19
CA LEU A 359 9.98 -19.20 20.30
C LEU A 359 9.07 -19.79 21.36
N LYS A 360 8.07 -20.58 20.95
CA LYS A 360 7.13 -21.21 21.87
C LYS A 360 7.74 -22.41 22.59
N ASP A 361 8.29 -23.40 21.88
CA ASP A 361 8.71 -24.70 22.43
C ASP A 361 10.09 -24.66 23.08
N VAL A 362 11.00 -23.76 22.63
CA VAL A 362 12.40 -23.69 23.12
C VAL A 362 12.60 -22.50 24.07
N ARG A 363 11.89 -21.40 23.83
CA ARG A 363 11.99 -20.17 24.64
C ARG A 363 10.83 -19.97 25.59
N ASP A 364 9.83 -20.85 25.60
CA ASP A 364 8.62 -20.79 26.44
C ASP A 364 7.86 -19.45 26.30
N TYR A 365 7.87 -18.85 25.08
CA TYR A 365 7.18 -17.59 24.84
C TYR A 365 5.68 -17.82 24.69
N SER A 366 4.89 -17.00 25.40
CA SER A 366 3.44 -16.90 25.17
C SER A 366 3.18 -16.26 23.77
N ALA A 367 1.95 -16.38 23.26
CA ALA A 367 1.56 -15.76 22.00
C ALA A 367 1.79 -14.23 22.02
N THR A 368 1.55 -13.59 23.17
CA THR A 368 1.86 -12.17 23.37
C THR A 368 3.35 -11.87 23.23
N MET A 369 4.23 -12.68 23.82
CA MET A 369 5.68 -12.51 23.70
C MET A 369 6.16 -12.75 22.29
N VAL A 370 5.62 -13.75 21.57
CA VAL A 370 5.91 -14.00 20.15
C VAL A 370 5.50 -12.79 19.31
N ALA A 371 4.33 -12.19 19.55
CA ALA A 371 3.87 -11.00 18.87
C ALA A 371 4.80 -9.80 19.10
N LEU A 372 5.16 -9.51 20.35
CA LEU A 372 6.06 -8.42 20.71
C LEU A 372 7.45 -8.61 20.08
N PHE A 373 8.00 -9.81 20.13
CA PHE A 373 9.28 -10.15 19.51
C PHE A 373 9.22 -9.88 17.99
N THR A 374 8.21 -10.41 17.32
CA THR A 374 8.06 -10.27 15.87
C THR A 374 7.85 -8.82 15.45
N LEU A 375 7.02 -8.06 16.17
CA LEU A 375 6.80 -6.64 15.87
C LEU A 375 8.06 -5.80 16.14
N SER A 376 8.78 -6.04 17.22
CA SER A 376 10.00 -5.30 17.55
C SER A 376 11.15 -5.57 16.57
N THR A 377 11.27 -6.80 16.05
CA THR A 377 12.27 -7.15 15.03
C THR A 377 11.88 -6.70 13.62
N SER A 378 10.58 -6.68 13.31
CA SER A 378 10.07 -6.25 11.99
C SER A 378 10.11 -4.73 11.78
N THR A 379 10.01 -3.93 12.84
CA THR A 379 10.05 -2.47 12.75
C THR A 379 11.39 -1.94 12.20
N PRO A 380 12.57 -2.36 12.72
CA PRO A 380 13.87 -2.02 12.13
C PRO A 380 14.02 -2.52 10.69
N ALA A 381 13.46 -3.70 10.36
CA ALA A 381 13.48 -4.24 8.99
C ALA A 381 12.70 -3.34 8.01
N ALA A 382 11.55 -2.79 8.44
CA ALA A 382 10.79 -1.85 7.63
C ALA A 382 11.57 -0.53 7.38
N LEU A 383 12.27 -0.01 8.39
CA LEU A 383 13.18 1.14 8.22
C LEU A 383 14.33 0.79 7.28
N GLY A 384 14.90 -0.41 7.40
CA GLY A 384 15.94 -0.94 6.51
C GLY A 384 15.48 -0.99 5.05
N LEU A 385 14.21 -1.33 4.80
CA LEU A 385 13.63 -1.35 3.45
C LEU A 385 13.61 0.06 2.82
N ILE A 386 13.22 1.08 3.59
CA ILE A 386 13.16 2.47 3.12
C ILE A 386 14.59 3.00 2.84
N ILE A 387 15.51 2.77 3.77
CA ILE A 387 16.90 3.21 3.66
C ILE A 387 17.60 2.47 2.52
N GLY A 388 17.43 1.15 2.45
CA GLY A 388 18.00 0.30 1.42
C GLY A 388 17.50 0.64 0.02
N GLY A 389 16.21 0.97 -0.13
CA GLY A 389 15.64 1.45 -1.39
C GLY A 389 16.30 2.76 -1.84
N LYS A 390 16.48 3.71 -0.94
CA LYS A 390 17.16 4.98 -1.23
C LYS A 390 18.64 4.80 -1.58
N ILE A 391 19.36 3.93 -0.87
CA ILE A 391 20.76 3.60 -1.17
C ILE A 391 20.85 2.88 -2.52
N ALA A 392 19.88 2.01 -2.85
CA ALA A 392 19.85 1.30 -4.12
C ALA A 392 19.62 2.24 -5.32
N ASP A 393 18.84 3.31 -5.13
CA ASP A 393 18.64 4.33 -6.17
C ASP A 393 19.88 5.21 -6.39
N ILE A 394 20.69 5.44 -5.32
CA ILE A 394 21.93 6.23 -5.41
C ILE A 394 23.10 5.40 -5.92
N ASN A 395 23.32 4.21 -5.35
CA ASN A 395 24.53 3.38 -5.57
C ASN A 395 24.34 2.27 -6.62
N GLY A 396 23.11 2.13 -7.13
CA GLY A 396 22.73 1.11 -8.11
C GLY A 396 22.22 -0.18 -7.47
N ARG A 397 21.05 -0.60 -7.92
CA ARG A 397 20.28 -1.75 -7.38
C ARG A 397 21.07 -3.04 -7.35
N ARG A 398 21.91 -3.31 -8.37
CA ARG A 398 22.70 -4.53 -8.46
C ARG A 398 23.75 -4.64 -7.35
N ARG A 399 24.45 -3.55 -7.03
CA ARG A 399 25.49 -3.53 -5.99
C ARG A 399 24.90 -3.72 -4.60
N VAL A 400 23.80 -3.02 -4.32
CA VAL A 400 23.12 -3.12 -3.03
C VAL A 400 22.53 -4.52 -2.82
N ALA A 401 21.89 -5.12 -3.83
CA ALA A 401 21.38 -6.48 -3.75
C ALA A 401 22.50 -7.50 -3.53
N ALA A 402 23.63 -7.37 -4.22
CA ALA A 402 24.78 -8.27 -4.09
C ALA A 402 25.42 -8.24 -2.69
N LEU A 403 25.31 -7.14 -1.96
CA LEU A 403 25.77 -6.98 -0.58
C LEU A 403 24.72 -7.44 0.45
N CYS A 404 23.49 -6.95 0.31
CA CYS A 404 22.45 -7.14 1.32
C CYS A 404 21.92 -8.58 1.38
N ILE A 405 21.86 -9.30 0.24
CA ILE A 405 21.33 -10.67 0.22
C ILE A 405 22.25 -11.65 0.99
N PRO A 406 23.57 -11.73 0.72
CA PRO A 406 24.45 -12.61 1.47
C PRO A 406 24.54 -12.21 2.95
N LEU A 407 24.63 -10.91 3.25
CA LEU A 407 24.67 -10.42 4.62
C LEU A 407 23.42 -10.82 5.41
N GLY A 408 22.24 -10.66 4.79
CA GLY A 408 20.98 -11.09 5.37
C GLY A 408 20.94 -12.60 5.63
N ALA A 409 21.41 -13.41 4.69
CA ALA A 409 21.48 -14.87 4.86
C ALA A 409 22.39 -15.27 6.04
N VAL A 410 23.58 -14.67 6.15
CA VAL A 410 24.50 -14.91 7.27
C VAL A 410 23.89 -14.49 8.61
N LEU A 411 23.28 -13.30 8.71
CA LEU A 411 22.67 -12.81 9.93
C LEU A 411 21.50 -13.69 10.39
N ILE A 412 20.67 -14.16 9.46
CA ILE A 412 19.58 -15.10 9.78
C ILE A 412 20.15 -16.45 10.25
N SER A 413 21.19 -16.97 9.59
CA SER A 413 21.83 -18.22 10.02
C SER A 413 22.47 -18.14 11.40
N LEU A 414 22.93 -16.97 11.81
CA LEU A 414 23.49 -16.74 13.14
C LEU A 414 22.42 -16.56 14.22
N SER A 415 21.16 -16.33 13.85
CA SER A 415 20.05 -16.12 14.81
C SER A 415 19.41 -17.43 15.30
N PHE A 416 19.71 -18.56 14.65
CA PHE A 416 19.31 -19.92 15.02
C PHE A 416 20.49 -20.73 15.55
#